data_b4117e113335bbec69f644fc63730f39
#
_entry.id   b4117e113335bbec69f644fc63730f39
#
_cell.length_a   1.000
_cell.length_b   1.000
_cell.length_c   1.000
_cell.angle_alpha   90.00
_cell.angle_beta   90.00
_cell.angle_gamma   90.00
#
_symmetry.space_group_name_H-M   'P 1'
#
loop_
_entity.id
_entity.type
_entity.pdbx_description
1 polymer ?
#
loop_
_entity_poly.entity_id
_entity_poly.type
_entity_poly.pdbx_seq_one_letter_code
_entity_poly.pdbx_strand_id
1 'polypeptide(L)'
;MPQRLRFSVISGKTIGMKAALLPDRGVVKVAGDDARKFLNGLLTADLGRVTPGSARFAALLTPQGKIIVDCIVAEVAPEDGAGLFLDCPRALAPNLVERLNFYKLRAKVVIEDLSEMLGVLAAWDGQGSTDYGLVYEDPRAAGLGLRVMLPPHLADKAAAELGAELVEASAYEVHRVALGIPRGGLDFVYSDAFPHEADMDQLGGVDFDKGCFIGQEVVSRMEHRGSARNRVVPVAYDAFAPEAGVPVMAGERQVGTMGSAAAGRGLAMLRLDRVADALAADVALMAGGVPIRPVKPGWARFPWPGETKAAE
;
A
#
# COMPACT_ATOMS: atom_id res chain seq x y z
N MET A 1 31.41 7.05 53.35
CA MET A 1 30.17 7.50 52.67
C MET A 1 30.33 7.25 51.18
N PRO A 2 29.58 6.33 50.55
CA PRO A 2 29.69 6.08 49.10
C PRO A 2 28.84 7.07 48.33
N GLN A 3 29.46 7.70 47.32
CA GLN A 3 28.81 8.58 46.35
C GLN A 3 27.83 7.76 45.48
N ARG A 4 26.56 8.14 45.50
CA ARG A 4 25.54 7.61 44.59
C ARG A 4 25.75 8.21 43.17
N LEU A 5 26.18 7.38 42.24
CA LEU A 5 26.12 7.67 40.79
C LEU A 5 24.66 7.85 40.39
N ARG A 6 24.27 9.07 40.00
CA ARG A 6 23.01 9.37 39.36
C ARG A 6 23.13 8.96 37.88
N PHE A 7 22.47 7.87 37.51
CA PHE A 7 22.21 7.58 36.09
C PHE A 7 21.20 8.61 35.59
N SER A 8 21.64 9.46 34.68
CA SER A 8 20.78 10.31 33.89
C SER A 8 19.97 9.39 32.95
N VAL A 9 18.68 9.26 33.20
CA VAL A 9 17.74 8.66 32.26
C VAL A 9 17.73 9.56 31.05
N ILE A 10 18.29 9.09 29.93
CA ILE A 10 18.11 9.72 28.62
C ILE A 10 16.60 9.64 28.34
N SER A 11 15.93 10.77 28.46
CA SER A 11 14.53 10.96 28.09
C SER A 11 14.40 10.53 26.62
N GLY A 12 13.83 9.35 26.38
CA GLY A 12 13.43 8.94 25.05
C GLY A 12 12.51 10.04 24.50
N LYS A 13 12.92 10.66 23.39
CA LYS A 13 12.12 11.63 22.66
C LYS A 13 10.82 10.90 22.31
N THR A 14 9.72 11.28 22.92
CA THR A 14 8.41 10.80 22.50
C THR A 14 8.29 11.18 21.02
N ILE A 15 8.29 10.19 20.15
CA ILE A 15 8.06 10.41 18.70
C ILE A 15 6.62 10.89 18.62
N GLY A 16 6.43 12.20 18.40
CA GLY A 16 5.11 12.79 18.22
C GLY A 16 4.49 12.31 16.91
N MET A 17 3.16 12.32 16.84
CA MET A 17 2.41 12.03 15.61
C MET A 17 2.90 12.94 14.47
N LYS A 18 3.04 12.39 13.27
CA LYS A 18 3.42 13.12 12.07
C LYS A 18 2.30 13.05 11.06
N ALA A 19 2.21 14.07 10.20
CA ALA A 19 1.31 14.07 9.07
C ALA A 19 2.02 14.58 7.82
N ALA A 20 1.65 14.06 6.64
CA ALA A 20 2.19 14.52 5.37
C ALA A 20 1.10 14.50 4.29
N LEU A 21 0.97 15.60 3.54
CA LEU A 21 0.15 15.62 2.34
C LEU A 21 0.83 14.78 1.25
N LEU A 22 0.07 13.86 0.62
CA LEU A 22 0.56 12.95 -0.40
C LEU A 22 0.21 13.50 -1.80
N PRO A 23 1.15 14.14 -2.51
CA PRO A 23 0.85 14.81 -3.79
C PRO A 23 0.57 13.82 -4.92
N ASP A 24 1.01 12.57 -4.77
CA ASP A 24 0.81 11.48 -5.70
C ASP A 24 -0.55 10.77 -5.55
N ARG A 25 -1.37 11.17 -4.57
CA ARG A 25 -2.71 10.61 -4.36
C ARG A 25 -3.79 11.53 -4.88
N GLY A 26 -4.81 10.91 -5.48
CA GLY A 26 -6.02 11.55 -5.98
C GLY A 26 -7.25 10.87 -5.39
N VAL A 27 -8.43 11.47 -5.63
CA VAL A 27 -9.69 11.01 -5.07
C VAL A 27 -10.73 10.92 -6.18
N VAL A 28 -11.31 9.72 -6.35
CA VAL A 28 -12.46 9.49 -7.25
C VAL A 28 -13.68 9.18 -6.40
N LYS A 29 -14.80 9.89 -6.64
CA LYS A 29 -16.09 9.63 -5.98
C LYS A 29 -16.99 8.80 -6.87
N VAL A 30 -17.66 7.82 -6.26
CA VAL A 30 -18.73 7.04 -6.89
C VAL A 30 -19.96 7.09 -5.99
N ALA A 31 -21.05 7.71 -6.46
CA ALA A 31 -22.27 7.91 -5.73
C ALA A 31 -23.48 7.39 -6.52
N GLY A 32 -24.61 7.21 -5.85
CA GLY A 32 -25.89 6.77 -6.41
C GLY A 32 -26.33 5.41 -5.87
N ASP A 33 -27.60 5.06 -6.15
CA ASP A 33 -28.27 3.89 -5.57
C ASP A 33 -27.52 2.57 -5.77
N ASP A 34 -26.86 2.44 -6.91
CA ASP A 34 -26.14 1.22 -7.28
C ASP A 34 -24.64 1.27 -6.95
N ALA A 35 -24.11 2.35 -6.38
CA ALA A 35 -22.65 2.59 -6.26
C ALA A 35 -21.91 1.43 -5.58
N ARG A 36 -22.36 0.97 -4.43
CA ARG A 36 -21.74 -0.12 -3.68
C ARG A 36 -21.78 -1.44 -4.45
N LYS A 37 -22.95 -1.81 -4.99
CA LYS A 37 -23.13 -3.03 -5.79
C LYS A 37 -22.27 -3.01 -7.05
N PHE A 38 -22.25 -1.87 -7.73
CA PHE A 38 -21.47 -1.64 -8.95
C PHE A 38 -19.96 -1.84 -8.67
N LEU A 39 -19.40 -1.11 -7.72
CA LEU A 39 -17.98 -1.24 -7.37
C LEU A 39 -17.64 -2.63 -6.81
N ASN A 40 -18.55 -3.23 -6.02
CA ASN A 40 -18.34 -4.58 -5.49
C ASN A 40 -18.20 -5.64 -6.59
N GLY A 41 -18.84 -5.48 -7.74
CA GLY A 41 -18.67 -6.35 -8.91
C GLY A 41 -17.40 -6.12 -9.72
N LEU A 42 -16.67 -5.03 -9.47
CA LEU A 42 -15.47 -4.65 -10.22
C LEU A 42 -14.18 -4.80 -9.42
N LEU A 43 -14.19 -4.41 -8.13
CA LEU A 43 -13.01 -4.34 -7.29
C LEU A 43 -12.77 -5.65 -6.53
N THR A 44 -11.54 -5.89 -6.15
CA THR A 44 -11.08 -7.12 -5.49
C THR A 44 -11.55 -7.29 -4.04
N ALA A 45 -11.86 -6.19 -3.33
CA ALA A 45 -12.31 -6.23 -1.94
C ALA A 45 -13.84 -6.30 -1.81
N ASP A 46 -14.33 -6.87 -0.69
CA ASP A 46 -15.74 -6.86 -0.32
C ASP A 46 -16.16 -5.48 0.23
N LEU A 47 -16.85 -4.71 -0.60
CA LEU A 47 -17.33 -3.38 -0.23
C LEU A 47 -18.55 -3.41 0.70
N GLY A 48 -19.15 -4.57 0.94
CA GLY A 48 -20.15 -4.75 2.00
C GLY A 48 -19.59 -4.45 3.40
N ARG A 49 -18.27 -4.50 3.54
CA ARG A 49 -17.55 -4.24 4.80
C ARG A 49 -17.04 -2.81 4.94
N VAL A 50 -17.23 -1.95 3.93
CA VAL A 50 -16.91 -0.51 4.02
C VAL A 50 -18.01 0.19 4.80
N THR A 51 -17.63 0.91 5.85
CA THR A 51 -18.51 1.75 6.67
C THR A 51 -17.79 3.05 7.01
N PRO A 52 -18.48 4.10 7.46
CA PRO A 52 -17.81 5.30 7.95
C PRO A 52 -16.72 4.96 8.96
N GLY A 53 -15.48 5.44 8.71
CA GLY A 53 -14.28 5.13 9.50
C GLY A 53 -13.58 3.80 9.20
N SER A 54 -14.23 2.86 8.46
CA SER A 54 -13.64 1.55 8.10
C SER A 54 -13.50 1.42 6.58
N ALA A 55 -12.30 1.70 6.09
CA ALA A 55 -11.95 1.61 4.67
C ALA A 55 -11.50 0.21 4.25
N ARG A 56 -11.43 -0.02 2.93
CA ARG A 56 -10.91 -1.26 2.34
C ARG A 56 -9.88 -0.98 1.26
N PHE A 57 -8.78 -1.73 1.27
CA PHE A 57 -7.83 -1.77 0.18
C PHE A 57 -8.35 -2.66 -0.94
N ALA A 58 -8.23 -2.22 -2.19
CA ALA A 58 -8.79 -2.91 -3.35
C ALA A 58 -8.00 -2.59 -4.61
N ALA A 59 -8.24 -3.38 -5.67
CA ALA A 59 -7.78 -3.05 -7.02
C ALA A 59 -8.89 -3.27 -8.06
N LEU A 60 -8.82 -2.49 -9.13
CA LEU A 60 -9.46 -2.79 -10.41
C LEU A 60 -8.49 -3.59 -11.25
N LEU A 61 -8.92 -4.74 -11.76
CA LEU A 61 -8.08 -5.64 -12.55
C LEU A 61 -8.49 -5.69 -14.03
N THR A 62 -7.55 -6.12 -14.86
CA THR A 62 -7.88 -6.61 -16.21
C THR A 62 -8.59 -7.97 -16.11
N PRO A 63 -9.30 -8.42 -17.16
CA PRO A 63 -9.85 -9.78 -17.21
C PRO A 63 -8.79 -10.88 -17.00
N GLN A 64 -7.52 -10.58 -17.32
CA GLN A 64 -6.37 -11.48 -17.11
C GLN A 64 -5.81 -11.42 -15.69
N GLY A 65 -6.44 -10.64 -14.77
CA GLY A 65 -6.06 -10.55 -13.36
C GLY A 65 -4.90 -9.59 -13.05
N LYS A 66 -4.51 -8.73 -13.98
CA LYS A 66 -3.44 -7.72 -13.78
C LYS A 66 -4.00 -6.45 -13.15
N ILE A 67 -3.26 -5.82 -12.24
CA ILE A 67 -3.67 -4.59 -11.55
C ILE A 67 -3.68 -3.42 -12.53
N ILE A 68 -4.85 -2.83 -12.78
CA ILE A 68 -4.97 -1.56 -13.55
C ILE A 68 -4.72 -0.38 -12.61
N VAL A 69 -5.41 -0.37 -11.46
CA VAL A 69 -5.31 0.67 -10.42
C VAL A 69 -5.56 0.00 -9.07
N ASP A 70 -4.78 0.34 -8.07
CA ASP A 70 -5.07 0.04 -6.67
C ASP A 70 -5.68 1.27 -5.98
N CYS A 71 -6.56 1.05 -5.01
CA CYS A 71 -7.19 2.14 -4.28
C CYS A 71 -7.57 1.73 -2.86
N ILE A 72 -7.77 2.73 -2.01
CA ILE A 72 -8.44 2.55 -0.71
C ILE A 72 -9.84 3.13 -0.84
N VAL A 73 -10.85 2.32 -0.57
CA VAL A 73 -12.27 2.71 -0.64
C VAL A 73 -12.75 3.07 0.75
N ALA A 74 -13.18 4.31 0.92
CA ALA A 74 -13.75 4.84 2.15
C ALA A 74 -15.17 5.36 1.88
N GLU A 75 -15.99 5.46 2.92
CA GLU A 75 -17.35 5.96 2.86
C GLU A 75 -17.52 7.15 3.81
N VAL A 76 -18.18 8.20 3.35
CA VAL A 76 -18.62 9.28 4.22
C VAL A 76 -19.97 8.92 4.85
N ALA A 77 -20.25 9.53 6.01
CA ALA A 77 -21.58 9.44 6.61
C ALA A 77 -22.64 10.00 5.64
N PRO A 78 -23.87 9.43 5.62
CA PRO A 78 -24.92 9.85 4.69
C PRO A 78 -25.25 11.34 4.77
N GLU A 79 -25.16 11.95 5.95
CA GLU A 79 -25.35 13.38 6.19
C GLU A 79 -24.30 14.27 5.51
N ASP A 80 -23.11 13.74 5.23
CA ASP A 80 -22.00 14.46 4.60
C ASP A 80 -21.95 14.29 3.07
N GLY A 81 -23.04 13.80 2.49
CA GLY A 81 -23.22 13.77 1.03
C GLY A 81 -22.97 12.43 0.36
N ALA A 82 -23.21 11.34 1.05
CA ALA A 82 -23.24 9.95 0.58
C ALA A 82 -22.32 9.60 -0.60
N GLY A 83 -21.69 8.43 -0.57
CA GLY A 83 -20.88 7.89 -1.65
C GLY A 83 -19.66 7.16 -1.16
N LEU A 84 -19.03 6.45 -2.11
CA LEU A 84 -17.75 5.78 -1.91
C LEU A 84 -16.63 6.63 -2.52
N PHE A 85 -15.60 6.88 -1.75
CA PHE A 85 -14.44 7.67 -2.13
C PHE A 85 -13.24 6.74 -2.29
N LEU A 86 -12.60 6.81 -3.45
CA LEU A 86 -11.46 5.97 -3.81
C LEU A 86 -10.19 6.83 -3.77
N ASP A 87 -9.37 6.66 -2.72
CA ASP A 87 -8.01 7.16 -2.66
C ASP A 87 -7.15 6.31 -3.59
N CYS A 88 -6.71 6.86 -4.70
CA CYS A 88 -5.97 6.17 -5.76
C CYS A 88 -4.73 6.95 -6.19
N PRO A 89 -3.80 6.36 -6.99
CA PRO A 89 -2.74 7.14 -7.61
C PRO A 89 -3.30 8.28 -8.47
N ARG A 90 -2.91 9.53 -8.18
CA ARG A 90 -3.42 10.73 -8.85
C ARG A 90 -3.28 10.65 -10.37
N ALA A 91 -2.13 10.17 -10.84
CA ALA A 91 -1.86 10.00 -12.28
C ALA A 91 -2.79 8.98 -12.95
N LEU A 92 -3.41 8.07 -12.19
CA LEU A 92 -4.32 7.05 -12.69
C LEU A 92 -5.80 7.37 -12.44
N ALA A 93 -6.13 8.44 -11.73
CA ALA A 93 -7.53 8.83 -11.46
C ALA A 93 -8.36 9.02 -12.74
N PRO A 94 -7.88 9.71 -13.80
CA PRO A 94 -8.60 9.82 -15.06
C PRO A 94 -8.86 8.44 -15.74
N ASN A 95 -7.86 7.56 -15.72
CA ASN A 95 -8.00 6.21 -16.28
C ASN A 95 -9.00 5.37 -15.47
N LEU A 96 -9.00 5.49 -14.13
CA LEU A 96 -9.98 4.84 -13.27
C LEU A 96 -11.40 5.31 -13.60
N VAL A 97 -11.62 6.62 -13.72
CA VAL A 97 -12.93 7.19 -14.11
C VAL A 97 -13.39 6.68 -15.48
N GLU A 98 -12.50 6.67 -16.47
CA GLU A 98 -12.81 6.13 -17.82
C GLU A 98 -13.22 4.66 -17.74
N ARG A 99 -12.46 3.82 -17.03
CA ARG A 99 -12.75 2.40 -16.86
C ARG A 99 -14.06 2.15 -16.12
N LEU A 100 -14.31 2.87 -15.03
CA LEU A 100 -15.57 2.76 -14.30
C LEU A 100 -16.75 3.18 -15.18
N ASN A 101 -16.65 4.25 -15.97
CA ASN A 101 -17.70 4.66 -16.91
C ASN A 101 -17.92 3.62 -18.01
N PHE A 102 -16.89 2.95 -18.49
CA PHE A 102 -17.02 1.86 -19.46
C PHE A 102 -17.89 0.69 -18.91
N TYR A 103 -17.70 0.35 -17.62
CA TYR A 103 -18.47 -0.72 -16.97
C TYR A 103 -19.84 -0.26 -16.43
N LYS A 104 -20.11 1.03 -16.37
CA LYS A 104 -21.32 1.60 -15.77
C LYS A 104 -22.62 1.09 -16.40
N LEU A 105 -22.68 0.94 -17.72
CA LEU A 105 -23.83 0.48 -18.49
C LEU A 105 -25.15 1.14 -18.03
N ARG A 106 -26.00 0.39 -17.30
CA ARG A 106 -27.30 0.84 -16.77
C ARG A 106 -27.30 1.12 -15.27
N ALA A 107 -26.15 1.00 -14.60
CA ALA A 107 -26.06 1.26 -13.17
C ALA A 107 -26.33 2.74 -12.85
N LYS A 108 -27.14 2.98 -11.83
CA LYS A 108 -27.47 4.33 -11.36
C LYS A 108 -26.34 4.87 -10.48
N VAL A 109 -25.24 5.24 -11.12
CA VAL A 109 -24.07 5.79 -10.45
C VAL A 109 -23.57 7.07 -11.14
N VAL A 110 -23.00 7.96 -10.37
CA VAL A 110 -22.23 9.14 -10.81
C VAL A 110 -20.79 8.92 -10.40
N ILE A 111 -19.85 9.13 -11.32
CA ILE A 111 -18.42 8.91 -11.13
C ILE A 111 -17.73 10.24 -11.41
N GLU A 112 -16.98 10.76 -10.43
CA GLU A 112 -16.36 12.08 -10.46
C GLU A 112 -14.89 11.99 -10.04
N ASP A 113 -14.00 12.60 -10.82
CA ASP A 113 -12.62 12.85 -10.41
C ASP A 113 -12.58 14.13 -9.55
N LEU A 114 -12.31 13.98 -8.27
CA LEU A 114 -12.22 15.08 -7.32
C LEU A 114 -10.75 15.44 -7.00
N SER A 115 -9.77 14.90 -7.72
CA SER A 115 -8.35 15.06 -7.42
C SER A 115 -7.85 16.51 -7.44
N GLU A 116 -8.53 17.42 -8.17
CA GLU A 116 -8.21 18.85 -8.14
C GLU A 116 -8.75 19.57 -6.89
N MET A 117 -9.79 19.02 -6.25
CA MET A 117 -10.42 19.60 -5.06
C MET A 117 -9.97 18.95 -3.76
N LEU A 118 -9.68 17.65 -3.81
CA LEU A 118 -9.31 16.83 -2.66
C LEU A 118 -7.93 16.22 -2.84
N GLY A 119 -7.17 16.22 -1.75
CA GLY A 119 -5.93 15.47 -1.59
C GLY A 119 -6.06 14.45 -0.46
N VAL A 120 -4.97 13.75 -0.19
CA VAL A 120 -4.87 12.76 0.89
C VAL A 120 -3.74 13.17 1.81
N LEU A 121 -4.04 13.36 3.09
CA LEU A 121 -3.09 13.52 4.18
C LEU A 121 -2.91 12.16 4.85
N ALA A 122 -1.69 11.66 4.98
CA ALA A 122 -1.37 10.53 5.83
C ALA A 122 -0.92 11.03 7.20
N ALA A 123 -1.31 10.34 8.30
CA ALA A 123 -0.87 10.67 9.65
C ALA A 123 -0.53 9.39 10.41
N TRP A 124 0.64 9.35 11.07
CA TRP A 124 1.18 8.13 11.69
C TRP A 124 1.88 8.43 13.02
N ASP A 125 2.25 7.37 13.76
CA ASP A 125 2.85 7.42 15.10
C ASP A 125 1.94 8.08 16.16
N GLY A 126 0.61 8.00 15.97
CA GLY A 126 -0.38 8.54 16.91
C GLY A 126 -1.80 8.11 16.59
N GLN A 127 -2.74 8.62 17.36
CA GLN A 127 -4.19 8.45 17.21
C GLN A 127 -4.85 9.83 17.29
N GLY A 128 -5.93 10.05 16.55
CA GLY A 128 -6.64 11.31 16.54
C GLY A 128 -7.82 11.32 15.58
N SER A 129 -8.54 12.42 15.56
CA SER A 129 -9.59 12.71 14.59
C SER A 129 -9.51 14.19 14.19
N THR A 130 -10.12 14.54 13.08
CA THR A 130 -10.25 15.94 12.64
C THR A 130 -11.57 16.13 11.92
N ASP A 131 -12.14 17.31 12.05
CA ASP A 131 -13.37 17.72 11.36
C ASP A 131 -13.09 18.30 9.96
N TYR A 132 -11.81 18.40 9.54
CA TYR A 132 -11.40 19.00 8.27
C TYR A 132 -11.45 18.05 7.06
N GLY A 133 -11.93 16.81 7.23
CA GLY A 133 -12.02 15.87 6.12
C GLY A 133 -12.50 14.49 6.53
N LEU A 134 -12.58 13.58 5.56
CA LEU A 134 -12.92 12.18 5.76
C LEU A 134 -11.74 11.42 6.34
N VAL A 135 -11.82 11.05 7.63
CA VAL A 135 -10.80 10.28 8.35
C VAL A 135 -11.08 8.78 8.28
N TYR A 136 -10.06 7.98 8.01
CA TYR A 136 -10.12 6.52 8.07
C TYR A 136 -8.74 5.93 8.38
N GLU A 137 -8.72 4.74 8.97
CA GLU A 137 -7.47 3.98 9.14
C GLU A 137 -6.99 3.44 7.79
N ASP A 138 -5.67 3.46 7.55
CA ASP A 138 -5.10 2.80 6.39
C ASP A 138 -5.23 1.27 6.56
N PRO A 139 -6.07 0.59 5.72
CA PRO A 139 -6.43 -0.81 5.97
C PRO A 139 -5.33 -1.80 5.60
N ARG A 140 -4.22 -1.37 4.99
CA ARG A 140 -3.21 -2.25 4.40
C ARG A 140 -2.34 -2.92 5.46
N ALA A 141 -1.94 -2.18 6.49
CA ALA A 141 -1.14 -2.74 7.58
C ALA A 141 -1.25 -1.91 8.86
N ALA A 142 -1.20 -2.59 10.01
CA ALA A 142 -1.05 -1.92 11.29
C ALA A 142 0.23 -1.05 11.30
N GLY A 143 0.11 0.15 11.84
CA GLY A 143 1.22 1.12 11.91
C GLY A 143 1.28 2.10 10.74
N LEU A 144 0.57 1.90 9.63
CA LEU A 144 0.46 2.93 8.58
C LEU A 144 -0.29 4.18 9.06
N GLY A 145 -1.11 4.05 10.10
CA GLY A 145 -1.82 5.15 10.73
C GLY A 145 -3.12 5.52 10.02
N LEU A 146 -3.43 6.81 10.03
CA LEU A 146 -4.66 7.38 9.51
C LEU A 146 -4.44 7.99 8.12
N ARG A 147 -5.55 8.09 7.38
CA ARG A 147 -5.66 8.91 6.18
C ARG A 147 -6.81 9.88 6.31
N VAL A 148 -6.62 11.06 5.74
CA VAL A 148 -7.65 12.12 5.72
C VAL A 148 -7.78 12.60 4.27
N MET A 149 -8.96 12.43 3.67
CA MET A 149 -9.31 13.09 2.41
C MET A 149 -9.84 14.47 2.70
N LEU A 150 -9.17 15.50 2.20
CA LEU A 150 -9.48 16.90 2.50
C LEU A 150 -9.04 17.84 1.37
N PRO A 151 -9.59 19.07 1.30
CA PRO A 151 -9.00 20.12 0.47
C PRO A 151 -7.55 20.39 0.90
N PRO A 152 -6.55 20.37 -0.02
CA PRO A 152 -5.13 20.45 0.35
C PRO A 152 -4.75 21.67 1.19
N HIS A 153 -5.43 22.80 1.01
CA HIS A 153 -5.21 24.04 1.77
C HIS A 153 -5.63 23.95 3.26
N LEU A 154 -6.30 22.87 3.66
CA LEU A 154 -6.68 22.60 5.06
C LEU A 154 -5.72 21.62 5.76
N ALA A 155 -4.67 21.15 5.09
CA ALA A 155 -3.74 20.16 5.65
C ALA A 155 -3.08 20.62 6.96
N ASP A 156 -2.68 21.89 7.05
CA ASP A 156 -2.09 22.47 8.29
C ASP A 156 -3.08 22.42 9.47
N LYS A 157 -4.35 22.74 9.20
CA LYS A 157 -5.39 22.74 10.24
C LYS A 157 -5.72 21.32 10.69
N ALA A 158 -5.84 20.39 9.75
CA ALA A 158 -6.10 18.99 10.05
C ALA A 158 -4.93 18.37 10.86
N ALA A 159 -3.69 18.65 10.47
CA ALA A 159 -2.51 18.19 11.21
C ALA A 159 -2.47 18.76 12.63
N ALA A 160 -2.76 20.05 12.81
CA ALA A 160 -2.81 20.69 14.12
C ALA A 160 -3.90 20.09 15.02
N GLU A 161 -5.09 19.83 14.49
CA GLU A 161 -6.21 19.22 15.24
C GLU A 161 -5.92 17.76 15.63
N LEU A 162 -5.23 17.00 14.74
CA LEU A 162 -4.71 15.66 15.04
C LEU A 162 -3.57 15.67 16.08
N GLY A 163 -3.01 16.84 16.42
CA GLY A 163 -1.81 16.95 17.26
C GLY A 163 -0.54 16.44 16.56
N ALA A 164 -0.53 16.45 15.23
CA ALA A 164 0.54 15.95 14.38
C ALA A 164 1.45 17.08 13.89
N GLU A 165 2.76 16.81 13.81
CA GLU A 165 3.70 17.65 13.08
C GLU A 165 3.52 17.45 11.57
N LEU A 166 3.22 18.54 10.82
CA LEU A 166 3.18 18.48 9.36
C LEU A 166 4.61 18.41 8.81
N VAL A 167 4.90 17.36 8.05
CA VAL A 167 6.22 17.07 7.48
C VAL A 167 6.12 16.85 5.97
N GLU A 168 7.25 16.77 5.29
CA GLU A 168 7.32 16.48 3.85
C GLU A 168 6.86 15.04 3.54
N ALA A 169 6.31 14.84 2.33
CA ALA A 169 5.86 13.51 1.85
C ALA A 169 6.98 12.46 1.86
N SER A 170 8.24 12.87 1.73
CA SER A 170 9.42 11.99 1.84
C SER A 170 9.52 11.29 3.19
N ALA A 171 9.03 11.91 4.28
CA ALA A 171 9.00 11.28 5.60
C ALA A 171 7.98 10.13 5.65
N TYR A 172 6.84 10.26 4.95
CA TYR A 172 5.89 9.17 4.79
C TYR A 172 6.46 8.03 3.93
N GLU A 173 7.26 8.34 2.90
CA GLU A 173 7.95 7.31 2.11
C GLU A 173 8.89 6.48 2.97
N VAL A 174 9.69 7.12 3.84
CA VAL A 174 10.54 6.40 4.80
C VAL A 174 9.70 5.47 5.68
N HIS A 175 8.58 5.96 6.21
CA HIS A 175 7.68 5.19 7.06
C HIS A 175 7.06 3.99 6.32
N ARG A 176 6.51 4.22 5.11
CA ARG A 176 5.90 3.18 4.26
C ARG A 176 6.91 2.07 3.91
N VAL A 177 8.11 2.47 3.47
CA VAL A 177 9.19 1.54 3.09
C VAL A 177 9.65 0.73 4.29
N ALA A 178 9.76 1.35 5.48
CA ALA A 178 10.11 0.65 6.72
C ALA A 178 9.09 -0.43 7.11
N LEU A 179 7.80 -0.21 6.82
CA LEU A 179 6.72 -1.18 7.03
C LEU A 179 6.63 -2.22 5.90
N GLY A 180 7.36 -2.04 4.82
CA GLY A 180 7.37 -2.98 3.70
C GLY A 180 6.13 -2.90 2.81
N ILE A 181 5.46 -1.75 2.71
CA ILE A 181 4.21 -1.61 1.96
C ILE A 181 4.48 -1.19 0.52
N PRO A 182 4.11 -1.99 -0.50
CA PRO A 182 4.32 -1.66 -1.91
C PRO A 182 3.55 -0.43 -2.38
N ARG A 183 4.14 0.29 -3.35
CA ARG A 183 3.52 1.38 -4.10
C ARG A 183 3.62 1.10 -5.60
N GLY A 184 2.47 1.07 -6.28
CA GLY A 184 2.40 0.87 -7.72
C GLY A 184 3.08 1.99 -8.50
N GLY A 185 3.65 1.64 -9.65
CA GLY A 185 4.46 2.52 -10.48
C GLY A 185 5.91 2.67 -10.01
N LEU A 186 6.24 2.16 -8.82
CA LEU A 186 7.59 2.19 -8.27
C LEU A 186 8.07 0.80 -7.85
N ASP A 187 7.28 0.07 -7.06
CA ASP A 187 7.62 -1.25 -6.54
C ASP A 187 7.04 -2.39 -7.39
N PHE A 188 6.01 -2.10 -8.17
CA PHE A 188 5.44 -2.97 -9.18
C PHE A 188 4.85 -2.16 -10.35
N VAL A 189 4.69 -2.79 -11.51
CA VAL A 189 4.22 -2.14 -12.74
C VAL A 189 2.72 -2.40 -12.93
N TYR A 190 1.91 -1.33 -13.05
CA TYR A 190 0.50 -1.44 -13.40
C TYR A 190 0.29 -2.08 -14.77
N SER A 191 -0.80 -2.80 -14.93
CA SER A 191 -1.16 -3.61 -16.09
C SER A 191 -0.21 -4.79 -16.37
N ASP A 192 0.81 -5.00 -15.52
CA ASP A 192 1.72 -6.13 -15.59
C ASP A 192 1.71 -7.01 -14.33
N ALA A 193 1.73 -6.43 -13.14
CA ALA A 193 1.74 -7.16 -11.87
C ALA A 193 0.38 -7.79 -11.55
N PHE A 194 0.41 -8.98 -10.93
CA PHE A 194 -0.74 -9.60 -10.28
C PHE A 194 -0.89 -9.10 -8.83
N PRO A 195 -2.10 -9.17 -8.23
CA PRO A 195 -2.32 -8.81 -6.84
C PRO A 195 -1.37 -9.50 -5.85
N HIS A 196 -1.07 -10.78 -6.03
CA HIS A 196 -0.11 -11.52 -5.20
C HIS A 196 1.32 -10.98 -5.31
N GLU A 197 1.73 -10.54 -6.50
CA GLU A 197 3.07 -9.97 -6.69
C GLU A 197 3.25 -8.63 -5.97
N ALA A 198 2.14 -7.88 -5.81
CA ALA A 198 2.05 -6.64 -5.04
C ALA A 198 1.62 -6.87 -3.58
N ASP A 199 1.62 -8.12 -3.10
CA ASP A 199 1.25 -8.54 -1.74
C ASP A 199 -0.17 -8.14 -1.30
N MET A 200 -1.09 -7.90 -2.24
CA MET A 200 -2.46 -7.51 -1.90
C MET A 200 -3.23 -8.63 -1.18
N ASP A 201 -2.88 -9.89 -1.41
CA ASP A 201 -3.39 -11.08 -0.69
C ASP A 201 -3.00 -11.05 0.80
N GLN A 202 -1.86 -10.45 1.13
CA GLN A 202 -1.33 -10.32 2.50
C GLN A 202 -1.81 -9.04 3.19
N LEU A 203 -2.05 -7.99 2.41
CA LEU A 203 -2.38 -6.63 2.87
C LEU A 203 -3.89 -6.33 2.81
N GLY A 204 -4.75 -7.36 2.74
CA GLY A 204 -6.20 -7.23 2.75
C GLY A 204 -6.79 -6.58 1.49
N GLY A 205 -6.05 -6.60 0.38
CA GLY A 205 -6.45 -6.02 -0.90
C GLY A 205 -7.27 -6.96 -1.80
N VAL A 206 -7.43 -8.23 -1.40
CA VAL A 206 -8.26 -9.22 -2.11
C VAL A 206 -9.10 -9.98 -1.09
N ASP A 207 -10.41 -10.01 -1.29
CA ASP A 207 -11.32 -10.87 -0.54
C ASP A 207 -11.64 -12.11 -1.40
N PHE A 208 -11.11 -13.26 -1.03
CA PHE A 208 -11.30 -14.53 -1.76
C PHE A 208 -12.68 -15.13 -1.55
N ASP A 209 -13.35 -14.79 -0.45
CA ASP A 209 -14.69 -15.30 -0.06
C ASP A 209 -15.85 -14.44 -0.57
N LYS A 210 -15.56 -13.29 -1.21
CA LYS A 210 -16.60 -12.44 -1.81
C LYS A 210 -17.13 -13.02 -3.11
N GLY A 211 -18.25 -12.45 -3.60
CA GLY A 211 -18.80 -12.75 -4.93
C GLY A 211 -17.86 -12.35 -6.09
N CYS A 212 -18.32 -12.57 -7.31
CA CYS A 212 -17.51 -12.35 -8.53
C CYS A 212 -17.03 -10.90 -8.68
N PHE A 213 -15.80 -10.76 -9.19
CA PHE A 213 -15.20 -9.51 -9.64
C PHE A 213 -14.34 -9.75 -10.90
N ILE A 214 -13.96 -8.67 -11.60
CA ILE A 214 -13.18 -8.77 -12.84
C ILE A 214 -11.79 -9.34 -12.54
N GLY A 215 -11.36 -10.36 -13.30
CA GLY A 215 -10.05 -11.01 -13.15
C GLY A 215 -9.95 -12.04 -12.02
N GLN A 216 -11.04 -12.30 -11.29
CA GLN A 216 -11.08 -13.21 -10.15
C GLN A 216 -10.56 -14.61 -10.47
N GLU A 217 -10.91 -15.17 -11.64
CA GLU A 217 -10.54 -16.55 -11.98
C GLU A 217 -9.02 -16.78 -11.89
N VAL A 218 -8.24 -15.86 -12.46
CA VAL A 218 -6.77 -15.95 -12.45
C VAL A 218 -6.24 -15.76 -11.03
N VAL A 219 -6.75 -14.77 -10.30
CA VAL A 219 -6.33 -14.45 -8.92
C VAL A 219 -6.61 -15.60 -7.97
N SER A 220 -7.82 -16.19 -8.01
CA SER A 220 -8.19 -17.35 -7.19
C SER A 220 -7.36 -18.60 -7.54
N ARG A 221 -7.04 -18.79 -8.83
CA ARG A 221 -6.16 -19.89 -9.25
C ARG A 221 -4.74 -19.73 -8.72
N MET A 222 -4.22 -18.50 -8.68
CA MET A 222 -2.89 -18.21 -8.10
C MET A 222 -2.87 -18.50 -6.62
N GLU A 223 -3.92 -18.11 -5.88
CA GLU A 223 -4.07 -18.39 -4.45
C GLU A 223 -4.07 -19.90 -4.17
N HIS A 224 -4.97 -20.65 -4.79
CA HIS A 224 -5.10 -22.10 -4.59
C HIS A 224 -3.85 -22.91 -4.97
N ARG A 225 -3.08 -22.46 -5.94
CA ARG A 225 -1.85 -23.14 -6.37
C ARG A 225 -0.60 -22.69 -5.63
N GLY A 226 -0.68 -21.62 -4.82
CA GLY A 226 0.48 -21.01 -4.18
C GLY A 226 1.56 -20.62 -5.21
N SER A 227 1.14 -20.18 -6.41
CA SER A 227 2.04 -20.06 -7.57
C SER A 227 2.70 -18.70 -7.72
N ALA A 228 2.50 -17.78 -6.79
CA ALA A 228 3.15 -16.46 -6.81
C ALA A 228 4.66 -16.63 -6.52
N ARG A 229 5.45 -16.69 -7.61
CA ARG A 229 6.92 -16.80 -7.52
C ARG A 229 7.60 -15.44 -7.35
N ASN A 230 6.99 -14.39 -7.86
CA ASN A 230 7.46 -13.02 -7.69
C ASN A 230 6.66 -12.35 -6.58
N ARG A 231 7.33 -11.57 -5.74
CA ARG A 231 6.70 -10.70 -4.74
C ARG A 231 7.55 -9.46 -4.50
N VAL A 232 6.90 -8.36 -4.11
CA VAL A 232 7.60 -7.20 -3.57
C VAL A 232 8.08 -7.55 -2.17
N VAL A 233 9.38 -7.54 -1.96
CA VAL A 233 10.02 -7.98 -0.72
C VAL A 233 10.79 -6.83 -0.11
N PRO A 234 10.60 -6.54 1.19
CA PRO A 234 11.46 -5.62 1.91
C PRO A 234 12.92 -6.09 1.92
N VAL A 235 13.83 -5.15 1.70
CA VAL A 235 15.26 -5.40 1.74
C VAL A 235 15.98 -4.37 2.63
N ALA A 236 17.10 -4.75 3.21
CA ALA A 236 18.00 -3.86 3.94
C ALA A 236 19.30 -3.70 3.16
N TYR A 237 19.90 -2.51 3.26
CA TYR A 237 21.23 -2.18 2.74
C TYR A 237 21.95 -1.26 3.72
N ASP A 238 23.30 -1.30 3.72
CA ASP A 238 24.11 -0.54 4.69
C ASP A 238 24.90 0.60 4.03
N ALA A 239 24.84 0.71 2.69
CA ALA A 239 25.52 1.75 1.91
C ALA A 239 24.52 2.84 1.45
N PHE A 240 24.83 3.50 0.32
CA PHE A 240 23.87 4.39 -0.33
C PHE A 240 22.69 3.62 -0.92
N ALA A 241 21.56 4.32 -1.05
CA ALA A 241 20.32 3.72 -1.55
C ALA A 241 20.50 3.24 -3.00
N PRO A 242 20.18 1.96 -3.31
CA PRO A 242 20.08 1.52 -4.69
C PRO A 242 19.03 2.32 -5.47
N GLU A 243 19.28 2.62 -6.74
CA GLU A 243 18.33 3.29 -7.60
C GLU A 243 17.13 2.38 -7.92
N ALA A 244 15.93 2.98 -8.02
CA ALA A 244 14.75 2.25 -8.47
C ALA A 244 14.94 1.78 -9.93
N GLY A 245 14.47 0.57 -10.25
CA GLY A 245 14.55 -0.02 -11.57
C GLY A 245 15.85 -0.78 -11.86
N VAL A 246 16.89 -0.66 -11.01
CA VAL A 246 18.12 -1.47 -11.25
C VAL A 246 17.86 -2.96 -11.02
N PRO A 247 18.48 -3.85 -11.81
CA PRO A 247 18.34 -5.28 -11.60
C PRO A 247 18.94 -5.71 -10.27
N VAL A 248 18.26 -6.65 -9.61
CA VAL A 248 18.81 -7.39 -8.46
C VAL A 248 19.45 -8.66 -8.98
N MET A 249 20.74 -8.81 -8.72
CA MET A 249 21.57 -9.91 -9.20
C MET A 249 21.97 -10.84 -8.06
N ALA A 250 22.03 -12.14 -8.36
CA ALA A 250 22.71 -13.16 -7.55
C ALA A 250 23.80 -13.77 -8.41
N GLY A 251 25.06 -13.35 -8.24
CA GLY A 251 26.11 -13.59 -9.19
C GLY A 251 25.78 -12.99 -10.56
N GLU A 252 25.76 -13.79 -11.61
CA GLU A 252 25.38 -13.36 -12.97
C GLU A 252 23.88 -13.47 -13.27
N ARG A 253 23.10 -14.08 -12.37
CA ARG A 253 21.68 -14.32 -12.58
C ARG A 253 20.82 -13.18 -12.02
N GLN A 254 19.97 -12.60 -12.85
CA GLN A 254 18.95 -11.66 -12.37
C GLN A 254 17.86 -12.41 -11.57
N VAL A 255 17.59 -11.93 -10.37
CA VAL A 255 16.59 -12.47 -9.45
C VAL A 255 15.44 -11.51 -9.15
N GLY A 256 15.54 -10.26 -9.65
CA GLY A 256 14.50 -9.26 -9.45
C GLY A 256 14.87 -7.87 -9.93
N THR A 257 14.14 -6.88 -9.44
CA THR A 257 14.31 -5.46 -9.75
C THR A 257 14.08 -4.64 -8.49
N MET A 258 14.93 -3.66 -8.24
CA MET A 258 14.82 -2.75 -7.10
C MET A 258 13.68 -1.75 -7.33
N GLY A 259 12.89 -1.50 -6.31
CA GLY A 259 11.87 -0.45 -6.24
C GLY A 259 12.29 0.69 -5.32
N SER A 260 11.40 1.06 -4.40
CA SER A 260 11.63 2.12 -3.42
C SER A 260 12.81 1.85 -2.51
N ALA A 261 13.58 2.89 -2.18
CA ALA A 261 14.66 2.82 -1.20
C ALA A 261 14.71 4.10 -0.34
N ALA A 262 14.76 3.95 0.97
CA ALA A 262 14.85 5.04 1.93
C ALA A 262 15.45 4.56 3.27
N ALA A 263 16.35 5.34 3.85
CA ALA A 263 16.87 5.17 5.21
C ALA A 263 17.38 3.74 5.53
N GLY A 264 18.16 3.12 4.62
CA GLY A 264 18.73 1.78 4.81
C GLY A 264 17.73 0.63 4.57
N ARG A 265 16.50 0.94 4.14
CA ARG A 265 15.45 0.00 3.79
C ARG A 265 15.00 0.22 2.35
N GLY A 266 14.53 -0.84 1.71
CA GLY A 266 13.97 -0.75 0.37
C GLY A 266 12.95 -1.84 0.11
N LEU A 267 12.34 -1.78 -1.07
CA LEU A 267 11.44 -2.78 -1.60
C LEU A 267 11.99 -3.24 -2.95
N ALA A 268 11.95 -4.53 -3.20
CA ALA A 268 12.37 -5.09 -4.47
C ALA A 268 11.38 -6.16 -4.94
N MET A 269 10.99 -6.12 -6.20
CA MET A 269 10.26 -7.21 -6.83
C MET A 269 11.24 -8.38 -7.02
N LEU A 270 11.11 -9.42 -6.20
CA LEU A 270 12.04 -10.55 -6.19
C LEU A 270 11.36 -11.86 -6.60
N ARG A 271 12.10 -12.67 -7.35
CA ARG A 271 11.71 -14.04 -7.64
C ARG A 271 12.17 -14.96 -6.51
N LEU A 272 11.22 -15.34 -5.65
CA LEU A 272 11.49 -15.99 -4.35
C LEU A 272 12.22 -17.34 -4.48
N ASP A 273 11.92 -18.16 -5.50
CA ASP A 273 12.60 -19.41 -5.78
C ASP A 273 14.10 -19.18 -6.08
N ARG A 274 14.43 -18.16 -6.89
CA ARG A 274 15.81 -17.81 -7.21
C ARG A 274 16.57 -17.22 -6.02
N VAL A 275 15.86 -16.44 -5.21
CA VAL A 275 16.43 -15.89 -3.96
C VAL A 275 16.76 -17.04 -2.99
N ALA A 276 15.85 -18.02 -2.85
CA ALA A 276 16.11 -19.20 -2.02
C ALA A 276 17.35 -19.99 -2.50
N ASP A 277 17.47 -20.20 -3.82
CA ASP A 277 18.65 -20.85 -4.42
C ASP A 277 19.94 -20.08 -4.09
N ALA A 278 19.92 -18.74 -4.23
CA ALA A 278 21.07 -17.89 -3.96
C ALA A 278 21.49 -17.93 -2.49
N LEU A 279 20.52 -17.83 -1.57
CA LEU A 279 20.76 -17.91 -0.12
C LEU A 279 21.33 -19.28 0.28
N ALA A 280 20.82 -20.37 -0.31
CA ALA A 280 21.32 -21.72 -0.05
C ALA A 280 22.77 -21.94 -0.57
N ALA A 281 23.16 -21.20 -1.61
CA ALA A 281 24.51 -21.23 -2.18
C ALA A 281 25.46 -20.16 -1.58
N ASP A 282 25.03 -19.42 -0.54
CA ASP A 282 25.75 -18.29 0.08
C ASP A 282 26.17 -17.22 -0.94
N VAL A 283 25.32 -16.98 -1.96
CA VAL A 283 25.53 -15.95 -2.97
C VAL A 283 24.81 -14.67 -2.56
N ALA A 284 25.58 -13.58 -2.44
CA ALA A 284 25.04 -12.27 -2.10
C ALA A 284 24.11 -11.71 -3.18
N LEU A 285 23.02 -11.05 -2.75
CA LEU A 285 22.15 -10.28 -3.64
C LEU A 285 22.70 -8.87 -3.82
N MET A 286 22.81 -8.41 -5.07
CA MET A 286 23.37 -7.10 -5.42
C MET A 286 22.37 -6.29 -6.22
N ALA A 287 22.16 -5.03 -5.85
CA ALA A 287 21.33 -4.07 -6.58
C ALA A 287 22.20 -2.85 -6.97
N GLY A 288 22.53 -2.67 -8.25
CA GLY A 288 23.37 -1.56 -8.71
C GLY A 288 24.74 -1.50 -8.00
N GLY A 289 25.34 -2.67 -7.67
CA GLY A 289 26.61 -2.75 -6.95
C GLY A 289 26.49 -2.65 -5.42
N VAL A 290 25.27 -2.47 -4.88
CA VAL A 290 25.02 -2.41 -3.44
C VAL A 290 24.54 -3.78 -2.94
N PRO A 291 25.16 -4.37 -1.91
CA PRO A 291 24.65 -5.58 -1.27
C PRO A 291 23.29 -5.31 -0.60
N ILE A 292 22.32 -6.17 -0.86
CA ILE A 292 20.98 -6.10 -0.23
C ILE A 292 20.66 -7.42 0.46
N ARG A 293 19.85 -7.36 1.52
CA ARG A 293 19.38 -8.52 2.28
C ARG A 293 17.85 -8.49 2.39
N PRO A 294 17.13 -9.55 1.95
CA PRO A 294 15.69 -9.66 2.18
C PRO A 294 15.37 -9.64 3.69
N VAL A 295 14.32 -8.91 4.05
CA VAL A 295 13.84 -8.78 5.44
C VAL A 295 12.39 -9.18 5.49
N LYS A 296 12.04 -10.24 6.24
CA LYS A 296 10.66 -10.71 6.38
C LYS A 296 9.83 -9.69 7.15
N PRO A 297 8.80 -9.09 6.55
CA PRO A 297 7.91 -8.20 7.27
C PRO A 297 6.93 -9.00 8.14
N GLY A 298 6.43 -8.39 9.22
CA GLY A 298 5.55 -9.06 10.17
C GLY A 298 4.20 -9.53 9.59
N TRP A 299 3.77 -8.94 8.48
CA TRP A 299 2.53 -9.31 7.79
C TRP A 299 2.69 -10.45 6.77
N ALA A 300 3.94 -10.85 6.39
CA ALA A 300 4.19 -11.90 5.39
C ALA A 300 3.87 -13.29 5.93
N ARG A 301 2.91 -13.96 5.30
CA ARG A 301 2.46 -15.32 5.61
C ARG A 301 2.80 -16.34 4.52
N PHE A 302 3.34 -15.89 3.39
CA PHE A 302 3.81 -16.78 2.33
C PHE A 302 5.17 -17.43 2.69
N PRO A 303 5.54 -18.57 2.06
CA PRO A 303 6.84 -19.20 2.29
C PRO A 303 8.00 -18.26 2.03
N TRP A 304 8.79 -18.00 3.08
CA TRP A 304 9.90 -17.06 2.99
C TRP A 304 11.17 -17.75 2.47
N PRO A 305 11.95 -17.11 1.56
CA PRO A 305 13.21 -17.66 1.08
C PRO A 305 14.18 -17.96 2.23
N GLY A 306 14.70 -19.19 2.29
CA GLY A 306 15.63 -19.64 3.33
C GLY A 306 14.99 -20.18 4.62
N GLU A 307 13.65 -20.09 4.76
CA GLU A 307 12.96 -20.80 5.84
C GLU A 307 12.75 -22.27 5.45
N THR A 308 13.24 -23.20 6.28
CA THR A 308 12.89 -24.61 6.17
C THR A 308 11.39 -24.75 6.42
N LYS A 309 10.63 -25.42 5.53
CA LYS A 309 9.26 -25.80 5.84
C LYS A 309 9.30 -26.58 7.15
N ALA A 310 8.64 -26.06 8.19
CA ALA A 310 8.34 -26.88 9.37
C ALA A 310 7.62 -28.12 8.85
N ALA A 311 8.20 -29.30 9.14
CA ALA A 311 7.55 -30.54 8.81
C ALA A 311 6.21 -30.58 9.58
N GLU A 312 5.09 -30.62 8.83
CA GLU A 312 3.75 -30.91 9.36
C GLU A 312 3.70 -32.35 9.87
#